data_4f5f1146b34d733d21d98afda16d02d0
#
_entry.id   4f5f1146b34d733d21d98afda16d02d0
#
_cell.length_a   1.000
_cell.length_b   1.000
_cell.length_c   1.000
_cell.angle_alpha   90.00
_cell.angle_beta   90.00
_cell.angle_gamma   90.00
#
_symmetry.space_group_name_H-M   'P 1'
#
loop_
_entity.id
_entity.type
_entity.pdbx_description
1 polymer ?
#
loop_
_entity_poly.entity_id
_entity_poly.type
_entity_poly.pdbx_seq_one_letter_code
_entity_poly.pdbx_strand_id
1 'polypeptide(L)'
;MEEDIKFNHFMPAQIRFSDVDQFGHVNNSVYFSLYDLAKTTYFKEVLGMEEWGDVVVVVANINANFLMPVFFSDNIEIETATVQLGNKSFTLLQ
;
A
#
# COMPACT_ATOMS: atom_id res chain seq x y z
N MET A 1 11.61 3.32 -15.01
CA MET A 1 12.47 3.27 -13.80
C MET A 1 11.69 3.76 -12.60
N GLU A 2 11.88 3.12 -11.45
CA GLU A 2 11.13 3.50 -10.26
C GLU A 2 11.43 4.91 -9.80
N GLU A 3 12.65 5.39 -9.97
CA GLU A 3 13.01 6.76 -9.63
C GLU A 3 12.29 7.82 -10.44
N ASP A 4 11.69 7.43 -11.56
CA ASP A 4 10.91 8.35 -12.39
C ASP A 4 9.42 8.37 -12.02
N ILE A 5 9.02 7.52 -11.08
CA ILE A 5 7.62 7.41 -10.67
C ILE A 5 7.31 8.51 -9.66
N LYS A 6 6.24 9.25 -9.94
CA LYS A 6 5.77 10.26 -9.00
C LYS A 6 4.57 9.72 -8.26
N PHE A 7 4.72 9.60 -6.96
CA PHE A 7 3.61 9.21 -6.10
C PHE A 7 2.71 10.43 -5.88
N ASN A 8 1.43 10.21 -5.99
CA ASN A 8 0.44 11.27 -5.81
C ASN A 8 -0.48 11.03 -4.61
N HIS A 9 -0.18 10.04 -3.81
CA HIS A 9 -0.92 9.74 -2.60
C HIS A 9 0.04 9.30 -1.51
N PHE A 10 -0.12 9.89 -0.34
CA PHE A 10 0.74 9.64 0.81
C PHE A 10 -0.17 9.44 2.02
N MET A 11 -0.05 8.30 2.68
CA MET A 11 -0.84 8.01 3.87
C MET A 11 0.10 7.65 5.02
N PRO A 12 0.14 8.44 6.09
CA PRO A 12 0.86 8.03 7.28
C PRO A 12 0.16 6.85 7.94
N ALA A 13 0.93 5.96 8.52
CA ALA A 13 0.39 4.81 9.21
C ALA A 13 1.06 4.65 10.55
N GLN A 14 0.27 4.22 11.53
CA GLN A 14 0.76 3.95 12.86
C GLN A 14 1.05 2.45 13.00
N ILE A 15 2.27 2.15 13.45
CA ILE A 15 2.66 0.78 13.76
C ILE A 15 2.11 0.44 15.14
N ARG A 16 1.38 -0.67 15.23
CA ARG A 16 0.83 -1.13 16.48
C ARG A 16 1.78 -2.13 17.13
N PHE A 17 1.68 -2.27 18.45
CA PHE A 17 2.45 -3.25 19.19
C PHE A 17 2.28 -4.66 18.61
N SER A 18 1.06 -5.00 18.19
CA SER A 18 0.75 -6.31 17.62
C SER A 18 1.30 -6.51 16.20
N ASP A 19 1.84 -5.46 15.59
CA ASP A 19 2.37 -5.55 14.22
C ASP A 19 3.82 -6.02 14.18
N VAL A 20 4.53 -6.01 15.32
CA VAL A 20 5.94 -6.38 15.37
C VAL A 20 6.11 -7.80 15.91
N ASP A 21 7.15 -8.46 15.44
CA ASP A 21 7.50 -9.79 15.88
C ASP A 21 8.49 -9.75 17.05
N GLN A 22 8.96 -10.93 17.49
CA GLN A 22 9.89 -11.02 18.62
C GLN A 22 11.23 -10.33 18.37
N PHE A 23 11.58 -10.05 17.12
CA PHE A 23 12.80 -9.32 16.77
C PHE A 23 12.60 -7.80 16.73
N GLY A 24 11.38 -7.33 17.01
CA GLY A 24 11.08 -5.90 16.98
C GLY A 24 10.78 -5.34 15.59
N HIS A 25 10.72 -6.19 14.60
CA HIS A 25 10.44 -5.80 13.21
C HIS A 25 8.96 -5.93 12.90
N VAL A 26 8.45 -5.03 12.09
CA VAL A 26 7.11 -5.19 11.54
C VAL A 26 7.07 -6.49 10.75
N ASN A 27 6.10 -7.35 11.08
CA ASN A 27 5.93 -8.63 10.42
C ASN A 27 5.61 -8.43 8.94
N ASN A 28 6.20 -9.23 8.08
CA ASN A 28 6.00 -9.10 6.63
C ASN A 28 4.54 -9.15 6.22
N SER A 29 3.71 -9.93 6.89
CA SER A 29 2.28 -10.00 6.58
C SER A 29 1.55 -8.68 6.87
N VAL A 30 2.05 -7.88 7.79
CA VAL A 30 1.44 -6.60 8.17
C VAL A 30 1.59 -5.58 7.05
N TYR A 31 2.65 -5.65 6.26
CA TYR A 31 2.82 -4.75 5.11
C TYR A 31 1.63 -4.81 4.18
N PHE A 32 1.13 -6.01 3.91
CA PHE A 32 -0.01 -6.18 3.01
C PHE A 32 -1.28 -5.56 3.57
N SER A 33 -1.48 -5.65 4.88
CA SER A 33 -2.61 -5.00 5.54
C SER A 33 -2.51 -3.48 5.47
N LEU A 34 -1.32 -2.94 5.65
CA LEU A 34 -1.08 -1.50 5.54
C LEU A 34 -1.27 -1.02 4.10
N TYR A 35 -0.81 -1.80 3.13
CA TYR A 35 -1.01 -1.48 1.72
C TYR A 35 -2.48 -1.51 1.34
N ASP A 36 -3.24 -2.45 1.87
CA ASP A 36 -4.68 -2.52 1.62
C ASP A 36 -5.39 -1.30 2.17
N LEU A 37 -5.01 -0.87 3.37
CA LEU A 37 -5.58 0.33 3.97
C LEU A 37 -5.27 1.57 3.13
N ALA A 38 -4.02 1.72 2.72
CA ALA A 38 -3.62 2.84 1.87
C ALA A 38 -4.30 2.80 0.52
N LYS A 39 -4.50 1.61 -0.03
CA LYS A 39 -5.17 1.41 -1.30
C LYS A 39 -6.63 1.87 -1.23
N THR A 40 -7.31 1.56 -0.13
CA THR A 40 -8.69 2.01 0.09
C THR A 40 -8.80 3.53 0.06
N THR A 41 -7.89 4.19 0.76
CA THR A 41 -7.84 5.65 0.79
C THR A 41 -7.47 6.23 -0.58
N TYR A 42 -6.54 5.58 -1.26
CA TYR A 42 -6.13 5.98 -2.60
C TYR A 42 -7.28 5.94 -3.60
N PHE A 43 -8.06 4.86 -3.59
CA PHE A 43 -9.20 4.73 -4.49
C PHE A 43 -10.22 5.82 -4.26
N LYS A 44 -10.44 6.17 -3.00
CA LYS A 44 -11.39 7.22 -2.66
C LYS A 44 -10.88 8.61 -3.04
N GLU A 45 -9.66 8.94 -2.65
CA GLU A 45 -9.13 10.30 -2.77
C GLU A 45 -8.58 10.63 -4.15
N VAL A 46 -7.99 9.67 -4.82
CA VAL A 46 -7.35 9.90 -6.12
C VAL A 46 -8.24 9.48 -7.27
N LEU A 47 -8.89 8.33 -7.16
CA LEU A 47 -9.70 7.78 -8.25
C LEU A 47 -11.18 8.13 -8.11
N GLY A 48 -11.58 8.81 -7.03
CA GLY A 48 -12.95 9.28 -6.84
C GLY A 48 -13.98 8.21 -6.58
N MET A 49 -13.56 7.04 -6.11
CA MET A 49 -14.46 5.92 -5.80
C MET A 49 -15.08 6.12 -4.43
N GLU A 50 -16.28 6.62 -4.38
CA GLU A 50 -16.95 6.90 -3.10
C GLU A 50 -17.75 5.72 -2.57
N GLU A 51 -18.23 4.86 -3.45
CA GLU A 51 -19.02 3.70 -3.06
C GLU A 51 -18.40 2.43 -3.63
N TRP A 52 -18.28 1.43 -2.76
CA TRP A 52 -17.67 0.17 -3.13
C TRP A 52 -18.63 -0.82 -3.77
N GLY A 53 -19.94 -0.56 -3.66
CA GLY A 53 -20.95 -1.48 -4.17
C GLY A 53 -20.96 -1.65 -5.68
N ASP A 54 -20.52 -0.61 -6.40
CA ASP A 54 -20.55 -0.60 -7.86
C ASP A 54 -19.23 -1.01 -8.51
N VAL A 55 -18.19 -1.21 -7.70
CA VAL A 55 -16.85 -1.50 -8.20
C VAL A 55 -16.35 -2.79 -7.58
N VAL A 56 -16.00 -3.75 -8.44
CA VAL A 56 -15.37 -4.99 -8.00
C VAL A 56 -13.92 -4.97 -8.46
N VAL A 57 -13.01 -4.88 -7.49
CA VAL A 57 -11.58 -4.93 -7.73
C VAL A 57 -11.02 -6.09 -6.94
N VAL A 58 -10.32 -6.98 -7.61
CA VAL A 58 -9.66 -8.11 -6.97
C VAL A 58 -8.17 -8.07 -7.27
N VAL A 59 -7.39 -8.49 -6.29
CA VAL A 59 -5.94 -8.58 -6.47
C VAL A 59 -5.64 -9.87 -7.23
N ALA A 60 -5.03 -9.72 -8.39
CA ALA A 60 -4.65 -10.85 -9.22
C ALA A 60 -3.19 -11.25 -9.02
N ASN A 61 -2.35 -10.30 -8.65
CA ASN A 61 -0.92 -10.56 -8.48
C ASN A 61 -0.34 -9.56 -7.50
N ILE A 62 0.57 -10.02 -6.64
CA ILE A 62 1.35 -9.16 -5.74
C ILE A 62 2.81 -9.56 -5.88
N ASN A 63 3.67 -8.55 -6.01
CA ASN A 63 5.10 -8.73 -5.96
C ASN A 63 5.65 -7.73 -4.93
N ALA A 64 6.36 -8.22 -3.93
CA ALA A 64 6.85 -7.38 -2.84
C ALA A 64 8.33 -7.58 -2.60
N ASN A 65 9.04 -6.49 -2.37
CA ASN A 65 10.44 -6.49 -1.98
C ASN A 65 10.55 -5.82 -0.61
N PHE A 66 11.05 -6.56 0.36
CA PHE A 66 11.26 -6.06 1.72
C PHE A 66 12.71 -5.61 1.84
N LEU A 67 12.96 -4.35 1.49
CA LEU A 67 14.31 -3.83 1.32
C LEU A 67 15.00 -3.54 2.65
N MET A 68 14.24 -3.11 3.65
CA MET A 68 14.78 -2.77 4.98
C MET A 68 13.75 -3.14 6.03
N PRO A 69 14.19 -3.56 7.22
CA PRO A 69 13.25 -3.80 8.31
C PRO A 69 12.65 -2.48 8.81
N VAL A 70 11.39 -2.54 9.22
CA VAL A 70 10.70 -1.44 9.88
C VAL A 70 10.53 -1.82 11.33
N PHE A 71 10.89 -0.89 12.22
CA PHE A 71 10.84 -1.11 13.66
C PHE A 71 9.64 -0.41 14.27
N PHE A 72 9.26 -0.83 15.47
CA PHE A 72 8.08 -0.29 16.14
C PHE A 72 8.12 1.23 16.30
N SER A 73 9.30 1.78 16.56
CA SER A 73 9.48 3.21 16.79
C SER A 73 9.56 4.05 15.52
N ASP A 74 9.56 3.41 14.36
CA ASP A 74 9.67 4.15 13.09
C ASP A 74 8.38 4.85 12.74
N ASN A 75 8.52 6.03 12.14
CA ASN A 75 7.41 6.74 11.53
C ASN A 75 7.37 6.35 10.05
N ILE A 76 6.27 5.79 9.61
CA ILE A 76 6.14 5.29 8.24
C ILE A 76 5.04 6.01 7.50
N GLU A 77 5.18 5.99 6.18
CA GLU A 77 4.20 6.53 5.26
C GLU A 77 4.08 5.56 4.09
N ILE A 78 2.86 5.32 3.65
CA ILE A 78 2.62 4.49 2.48
C ILE A 78 2.36 5.40 1.29
N GLU A 79 3.17 5.26 0.26
CA GLU A 79 3.03 6.01 -0.98
C GLU A 79 2.42 5.10 -2.02
N THR A 80 1.45 5.63 -2.78
CA THR A 80 0.75 4.85 -3.79
C THR A 80 0.69 5.61 -5.10
N ALA A 81 0.92 4.89 -6.20
CA ALA A 81 0.79 5.43 -7.55
C ALA A 81 0.29 4.34 -8.49
N THR A 82 -0.49 4.74 -9.49
CA THR A 82 -0.86 3.86 -10.59
C THR A 82 0.25 3.95 -11.64
N VAL A 83 0.90 2.83 -11.92
CA VAL A 83 2.07 2.81 -12.81
C VAL A 83 1.79 2.17 -14.15
N GLN A 84 0.67 1.46 -14.28
CA GLN A 84 0.30 0.84 -15.55
C GLN A 84 -1.20 0.69 -15.64
N LEU A 85 -1.77 1.03 -16.78
CA LEU A 85 -3.18 0.82 -17.07
C LEU A 85 -3.30 -0.19 -18.20
N GLY A 86 -4.04 -1.25 -17.95
CA GLY A 86 -4.39 -2.23 -18.96
C GLY A 86 -5.84 -2.06 -19.40
N ASN A 87 -6.31 -3.00 -20.21
CA ASN A 87 -7.68 -2.95 -20.70
C ASN A 87 -8.71 -3.27 -19.60
N LYS A 88 -8.40 -4.29 -18.79
CA LYS A 88 -9.28 -4.73 -17.69
C LYS A 88 -8.54 -4.80 -16.36
N SER A 89 -7.37 -4.20 -16.30
CA SER A 89 -6.53 -4.27 -15.10
C SER A 89 -5.70 -3.00 -14.96
N PHE A 90 -5.15 -2.80 -13.79
CA PHE A 90 -4.18 -1.74 -13.54
C PHE A 90 -3.19 -2.22 -12.49
N THR A 91 -2.05 -1.57 -12.45
CA THR A 91 -0.98 -1.90 -11.52
C THR A 91 -0.70 -0.71 -10.62
N LEU A 92 -0.68 -0.98 -9.32
CA LEU A 92 -0.28 0.01 -8.32
C LEU A 92 1.13 -0.31 -7.83
N LEU A 93 1.90 0.74 -7.60
CA LEU A 93 3.14 0.66 -6.87
C LEU A 93 2.94 1.31 -5.51
N GLN A 94 3.34 0.59 -4.47
CA GLN A 94 3.24 1.09 -3.10
C GLN A 94 4.57 0.90 -2.36
#